data_b4286e73514fb81a67d4f80bab924080
#
_entry.id   b4286e73514fb81a67d4f80bab924080
#
_cell.length_a   1.000
_cell.length_b   1.000
_cell.length_c   1.000
_cell.angle_alpha   90.00
_cell.angle_beta   90.00
_cell.angle_gamma   90.00
#
_symmetry.space_group_name_H-M   'P 1'
#
loop_
_entity.id
_entity.type
_entity.pdbx_description
1 polymer ?
#
loop_
_entity_poly.entity_id
_entity_poly.type
_entity_poly.pdbx_seq_one_letter_code
_entity_poly.pdbx_strand_id
1 'polypeptide(L)'
;MDVLSLLDHQLFNQIGDSFWHMIEESRAGNDNKRIYFLMHEEMNDFGMTKPKSIGKMIDEKVCLEGMFTIVLRCMFHDGKHVFRTQTDGSDVTKSPMGMFKDFEIDNDLQLVDDTICDYYGIGKGE
;
A
#
# COMPACT_ATOMS: atom_id res chain seq x y z
N MET A 1 -27.23 18.03 12.38
CA MET A 1 -26.86 16.62 12.09
C MET A 1 -27.85 15.73 12.84
N ASP A 2 -28.49 14.81 12.15
CA ASP A 2 -29.41 13.90 12.82
C ASP A 2 -28.64 12.74 13.49
N VAL A 3 -29.35 11.95 14.32
CA VAL A 3 -28.74 10.87 15.10
C VAL A 3 -28.14 9.79 14.21
N LEU A 4 -28.78 9.48 13.08
CA LEU A 4 -28.29 8.46 12.15
C LEU A 4 -26.99 8.87 11.51
N SER A 5 -26.88 10.13 11.11
CA SER A 5 -25.64 10.68 10.56
C SER A 5 -24.48 10.61 11.56
N LEU A 6 -24.78 10.92 12.83
CA LEU A 6 -23.78 10.85 13.90
C LEU A 6 -23.30 9.42 14.14
N LEU A 7 -24.23 8.47 14.15
CA LEU A 7 -23.89 7.05 14.31
C LEU A 7 -23.05 6.54 13.15
N ASP A 8 -23.36 6.94 11.91
CA ASP A 8 -22.57 6.58 10.74
C ASP A 8 -21.15 7.10 10.86
N HIS A 9 -20.98 8.34 11.31
CA HIS A 9 -19.65 8.93 11.53
C HIS A 9 -18.86 8.16 12.58
N GLN A 10 -19.51 7.78 13.69
CA GLN A 10 -18.85 6.98 14.73
C GLN A 10 -18.43 5.61 14.22
N LEU A 11 -19.29 4.95 13.44
CA LEU A 11 -18.98 3.65 12.86
C LEU A 11 -17.79 3.73 11.91
N PHE A 12 -17.77 4.70 11.01
CA PHE A 12 -16.65 4.91 10.09
C PHE A 12 -15.36 5.23 10.84
N ASN A 13 -15.42 5.99 11.92
CA ASN A 13 -14.25 6.25 12.75
C ASN A 13 -13.70 4.97 13.36
N GLN A 14 -14.57 4.09 13.87
CA GLN A 14 -14.17 2.82 14.44
C GLN A 14 -13.54 1.89 13.39
N ILE A 15 -14.11 1.85 12.20
CA ILE A 15 -13.57 1.06 11.09
C ILE A 15 -12.19 1.58 10.69
N GLY A 16 -12.02 2.90 10.58
CA GLY A 16 -10.76 3.51 10.25
C GLY A 16 -9.69 3.21 11.29
N ASP A 17 -10.04 3.31 12.57
CA ASP A 17 -9.13 3.00 13.67
C ASP A 17 -8.74 1.53 13.67
N SER A 18 -9.69 0.63 13.45
CA SER A 18 -9.42 -0.81 13.37
C SER A 18 -8.49 -1.15 12.21
N PHE A 19 -8.69 -0.52 11.07
CA PHE A 19 -7.84 -0.70 9.90
C PHE A 19 -6.42 -0.21 10.18
N TRP A 20 -6.29 0.96 10.79
CA TRP A 20 -4.99 1.52 11.18
C TRP A 20 -4.26 0.61 12.16
N HIS A 21 -4.96 0.11 13.19
CA HIS A 21 -4.38 -0.80 14.17
C HIS A 21 -3.93 -2.12 13.53
N MET A 22 -4.70 -2.65 12.58
CA MET A 22 -4.30 -3.86 11.87
C MET A 22 -2.95 -3.67 11.16
N ILE A 23 -2.77 -2.54 10.49
CA ILE A 23 -1.52 -2.24 9.80
C ILE A 23 -0.38 -2.06 10.82
N GLU A 24 -0.63 -1.33 11.91
CA GLU A 24 0.38 -1.12 12.94
C GLU A 24 0.81 -2.43 13.60
N GLU A 25 -0.12 -3.33 13.88
CA GLU A 25 0.18 -4.64 14.45
C GLU A 25 1.02 -5.49 13.49
N SER A 26 0.80 -5.35 12.19
CA SER A 26 1.57 -6.10 11.19
C SER A 26 3.05 -5.75 11.23
N ARG A 27 3.39 -4.52 11.64
CA ARG A 27 4.78 -4.06 11.75
C ARG A 27 5.51 -4.68 12.94
N ALA A 28 4.78 -5.14 13.94
CA ALA A 28 5.35 -5.75 15.14
C ALA A 28 5.78 -7.20 14.92
N GLY A 29 5.60 -7.73 13.71
CA GLY A 29 6.01 -9.08 13.36
C GLY A 29 7.53 -9.24 13.29
N ASN A 30 8.00 -10.47 13.20
CA ASN A 30 9.42 -10.76 13.06
C ASN A 30 9.88 -10.62 11.59
N ASP A 31 11.21 -10.55 11.41
CA ASP A 31 11.82 -10.34 10.09
C ASP A 31 11.64 -11.51 9.11
N ASN A 32 11.10 -12.63 9.60
CA ASN A 32 10.85 -13.80 8.76
C ASN A 32 9.52 -13.72 8.01
N LYS A 33 8.74 -12.67 8.22
CA LYS A 33 7.44 -12.49 7.59
C LYS A 33 7.38 -11.19 6.81
N ARG A 34 6.87 -11.25 5.61
CA ARG A 34 6.51 -10.10 4.79
C ARG A 34 5.00 -10.14 4.60
N ILE A 35 4.34 -9.03 4.85
CA ILE A 35 2.89 -8.92 4.77
C ILE A 35 2.55 -7.99 3.63
N TYR A 36 1.72 -8.47 2.71
CA TYR A 36 1.30 -7.73 1.53
C TYR A 36 -0.16 -7.33 1.68
N PHE A 37 -0.42 -6.03 1.56
CA PHE A 37 -1.77 -5.49 1.55
C PHE A 37 -2.14 -5.18 0.11
N LEU A 38 -3.17 -5.85 -0.41
CA LEU A 38 -3.65 -5.63 -1.76
C LEU A 38 -4.86 -4.71 -1.69
N MET A 39 -4.79 -3.58 -2.39
CA MET A 39 -5.80 -2.55 -2.35
C MET A 39 -6.18 -2.10 -3.75
N HIS A 40 -7.41 -1.64 -3.90
CA HIS A 40 -7.82 -0.96 -5.11
C HIS A 40 -7.20 0.42 -5.16
N GLU A 41 -7.12 0.99 -6.35
CA GLU A 41 -6.63 2.36 -6.54
C GLU A 41 -7.75 3.26 -7.00
N GLU A 42 -7.59 4.56 -6.76
CA GLU A 42 -8.52 5.59 -7.20
C GLU A 42 -7.74 6.87 -7.52
N MET A 43 -8.13 7.51 -8.62
CA MET A 43 -7.58 8.82 -8.95
C MET A 43 -8.38 9.90 -8.20
N ASN A 44 -7.68 10.78 -7.49
CA ASN A 44 -8.33 11.89 -6.81
C ASN A 44 -8.57 13.07 -7.77
N ASP A 45 -9.17 14.15 -7.25
CA ASP A 45 -9.52 15.33 -8.04
C ASP A 45 -8.29 16.08 -8.56
N PHE A 46 -7.11 15.80 -8.02
CA PHE A 46 -5.85 16.42 -8.44
C PHE A 46 -5.07 15.57 -9.44
N GLY A 47 -5.67 14.48 -9.92
CA GLY A 47 -5.02 13.60 -10.88
C GLY A 47 -4.02 12.61 -10.28
N MET A 48 -3.97 12.51 -8.95
CA MET A 48 -3.08 11.59 -8.25
C MET A 48 -3.77 10.26 -8.01
N THR A 49 -3.14 9.16 -8.43
CA THR A 49 -3.66 7.81 -8.16
C THR A 49 -3.12 7.31 -6.82
N LYS A 50 -4.02 6.91 -5.95
CA LYS A 50 -3.71 6.49 -4.57
C LYS A 50 -4.44 5.20 -4.22
N PRO A 51 -3.90 4.41 -3.27
CA PRO A 51 -4.68 3.31 -2.69
C PRO A 51 -5.95 3.84 -2.06
N LYS A 52 -7.01 3.07 -2.16
CA LYS A 52 -8.26 3.41 -1.48
C LYS A 52 -8.70 2.29 -0.56
N SER A 53 -9.34 2.67 0.53
CA SER A 53 -9.98 1.74 1.45
C SER A 53 -11.46 1.57 1.07
N ILE A 54 -12.30 1.25 2.05
CA ILE A 54 -13.72 0.98 1.84
C ILE A 54 -14.57 2.25 1.70
N GLY A 55 -13.99 3.44 1.82
CA GLY A 55 -14.75 4.66 1.65
C GLY A 55 -13.91 5.91 1.75
N LYS A 56 -14.41 6.96 1.13
CA LYS A 56 -13.73 8.25 1.05
C LYS A 56 -13.44 8.84 2.43
N MET A 57 -14.36 8.66 3.38
CA MET A 57 -14.19 9.18 4.74
C MET A 57 -12.99 8.55 5.44
N ILE A 58 -12.78 7.23 5.24
CA ILE A 58 -11.64 6.52 5.79
C ILE A 58 -10.36 6.96 5.08
N ASP A 59 -10.41 7.09 3.77
CA ASP A 59 -9.27 7.52 2.96
C ASP A 59 -8.79 8.92 3.33
N GLU A 60 -9.70 9.80 3.74
CA GLU A 60 -9.35 11.14 4.21
C GLU A 60 -8.71 11.13 5.60
N LYS A 61 -9.04 10.16 6.44
CA LYS A 61 -8.50 10.05 7.80
C LYS A 61 -7.17 9.35 7.86
N VAL A 62 -6.96 8.37 6.99
CA VAL A 62 -5.78 7.51 7.02
C VAL A 62 -5.00 7.71 5.72
N CYS A 63 -3.80 8.23 5.85
CA CYS A 63 -2.88 8.30 4.72
C CYS A 63 -2.27 6.90 4.54
N LEU A 64 -2.91 6.07 3.72
CA LEU A 64 -2.53 4.67 3.56
C LEU A 64 -1.09 4.51 3.09
N GLU A 65 -0.71 5.26 2.05
CA GLU A 65 0.65 5.18 1.50
C GLU A 65 1.70 5.62 2.51
N GLY A 66 1.33 6.48 3.46
CA GLY A 66 2.24 6.94 4.51
C GLY A 66 2.57 5.88 5.55
N MET A 67 1.78 4.82 5.62
CA MET A 67 1.97 3.74 6.59
C MET A 67 2.92 2.65 6.10
N PHE A 68 3.32 2.69 4.84
CA PHE A 68 4.15 1.65 4.22
C PHE A 68 5.45 2.23 3.70
N THR A 69 6.53 1.46 3.82
CA THR A 69 7.82 1.81 3.22
C THR A 69 7.84 1.50 1.73
N ILE A 70 7.11 0.48 1.32
CA ILE A 70 7.08 0.00 -0.05
C ILE A 70 5.63 0.03 -0.53
N VAL A 71 5.37 0.79 -1.58
CA VAL A 71 4.07 0.87 -2.24
C VAL A 71 4.31 0.63 -3.72
N LEU A 72 3.88 -0.51 -4.22
CA LEU A 72 4.01 -0.87 -5.63
C LEU A 72 2.65 -0.73 -6.30
N ARG A 73 2.65 -0.26 -7.54
CA ARG A 73 1.43 -0.14 -8.33
C ARG A 73 1.43 -1.19 -9.42
N CYS A 74 0.37 -2.00 -9.44
CA CYS A 74 0.17 -2.99 -10.49
C CYS A 74 -0.43 -2.28 -11.71
N MET A 75 0.26 -2.37 -12.84
CA MET A 75 -0.15 -1.72 -14.09
C MET A 75 -0.10 -2.70 -15.24
N PHE A 76 -0.90 -2.43 -16.27
CA PHE A 76 -0.82 -3.14 -17.55
C PHE A 76 -0.11 -2.22 -18.53
N HIS A 77 1.06 -2.63 -19.00
CA HIS A 77 1.90 -1.80 -19.86
C HIS A 77 2.61 -2.69 -20.89
N ASP A 78 2.57 -2.26 -22.15
CA ASP A 78 3.19 -2.98 -23.28
C ASP A 78 2.77 -4.45 -23.35
N GLY A 79 1.48 -4.70 -23.14
CA GLY A 79 0.89 -6.04 -23.29
C GLY A 79 1.12 -6.98 -22.12
N LYS A 80 1.65 -6.51 -21.00
CA LYS A 80 1.86 -7.34 -19.82
C LYS A 80 1.58 -6.59 -18.51
N HIS A 81 1.36 -7.35 -17.46
CA HIS A 81 1.23 -6.78 -16.12
C HIS A 81 2.62 -6.57 -15.53
N VAL A 82 2.82 -5.41 -14.92
CA VAL A 82 4.07 -5.03 -14.27
C VAL A 82 3.79 -4.41 -12.91
N PHE A 83 4.80 -4.37 -12.06
CA PHE A 83 4.81 -3.51 -10.87
C PHE A 83 5.66 -2.28 -11.16
N ARG A 84 5.09 -1.10 -10.92
CA ARG A 84 5.85 0.13 -10.88
C ARG A 84 6.50 0.28 -9.51
N THR A 85 7.78 0.62 -9.46
CA THR A 85 8.57 0.66 -8.22
C THR A 85 8.84 2.06 -7.70
N GLN A 86 8.68 3.08 -8.56
CA GLN A 86 8.89 4.48 -8.23
C GLN A 86 7.79 5.30 -8.88
N THR A 87 7.47 6.44 -8.30
CA THR A 87 6.48 7.34 -8.88
C THR A 87 7.08 8.20 -9.99
N ASP A 88 6.25 8.51 -10.98
CA ASP A 88 6.53 9.55 -11.99
C ASP A 88 5.87 10.88 -11.63
N GLY A 89 5.25 10.98 -10.46
CA GLY A 89 4.50 12.14 -10.01
C GLY A 89 2.98 11.97 -10.11
N SER A 90 2.50 10.93 -10.79
CA SER A 90 1.06 10.70 -10.98
C SER A 90 0.46 9.73 -9.97
N ASP A 91 1.27 9.09 -9.16
CA ASP A 91 0.82 8.16 -8.13
C ASP A 91 1.70 8.26 -6.88
N VAL A 92 1.44 7.40 -5.90
CA VAL A 92 2.15 7.39 -4.61
C VAL A 92 3.08 6.18 -4.48
N THR A 93 3.48 5.61 -5.59
CA THR A 93 4.41 4.49 -5.64
C THR A 93 5.76 4.90 -5.05
N LYS A 94 6.33 4.04 -4.23
CA LYS A 94 7.61 4.31 -3.59
C LYS A 94 8.30 3.02 -3.17
N SER A 95 9.61 3.07 -3.07
CA SER A 95 10.43 2.01 -2.51
C SER A 95 11.72 2.61 -1.98
N PRO A 96 12.43 1.92 -1.06
CA PRO A 96 13.71 2.40 -0.56
C PRO A 96 14.72 2.59 -1.68
N MET A 97 15.59 3.57 -1.51
CA MET A 97 16.62 3.88 -2.49
C MET A 97 17.47 2.65 -2.79
N GLY A 98 17.60 2.30 -4.06
CA GLY A 98 18.43 1.20 -4.51
C GLY A 98 17.84 -0.19 -4.35
N MET A 99 16.63 -0.32 -3.82
CA MET A 99 16.01 -1.64 -3.66
C MET A 99 15.68 -2.28 -5.01
N PHE A 100 15.02 -1.55 -5.89
CA PHE A 100 14.69 -2.01 -7.24
C PHE A 100 15.50 -1.24 -8.27
N LYS A 101 16.13 -1.97 -9.18
CA LYS A 101 16.97 -1.35 -10.21
C LYS A 101 16.16 -0.67 -11.30
N ASP A 102 15.01 -1.26 -11.64
CA ASP A 102 14.18 -0.84 -12.76
C ASP A 102 12.92 -0.14 -12.26
N PHE A 103 12.46 0.83 -13.05
CA PHE A 103 11.23 1.56 -12.79
C PHE A 103 10.00 0.65 -12.83
N GLU A 104 10.02 -0.34 -13.73
CA GLU A 104 8.99 -1.36 -13.85
C GLU A 104 9.64 -2.74 -13.76
N ILE A 105 9.03 -3.64 -12.97
CA ILE A 105 9.48 -5.02 -12.82
C ILE A 105 8.31 -5.96 -13.10
N ASP A 106 8.61 -7.23 -13.30
CA ASP A 106 7.58 -8.23 -13.54
C ASP A 106 6.59 -8.30 -12.37
N ASN A 107 5.34 -8.57 -12.69
CA ASN A 107 4.26 -8.75 -11.71
C ASN A 107 4.40 -10.12 -11.04
N ASP A 108 5.39 -10.25 -10.19
CA ASP A 108 5.75 -11.49 -9.52
C ASP A 108 6.12 -11.18 -8.07
N LEU A 109 5.27 -11.58 -7.13
CA LEU A 109 5.50 -11.33 -5.71
C LEU A 109 6.70 -12.10 -5.17
N GLN A 110 7.07 -13.22 -5.77
CA GLN A 110 8.29 -13.92 -5.36
C GLN A 110 9.53 -13.08 -5.68
N LEU A 111 9.55 -12.46 -6.84
CA LEU A 111 10.63 -11.54 -7.21
C LEU A 111 10.71 -10.36 -6.22
N VAL A 112 9.57 -9.80 -5.86
CA VAL A 112 9.48 -8.70 -4.88
C VAL A 112 10.01 -9.17 -3.52
N ASP A 113 9.56 -10.33 -3.06
CA ASP A 113 9.96 -10.89 -1.76
C ASP A 113 11.46 -11.15 -1.70
N ASP A 114 12.02 -11.76 -2.74
CA ASP A 114 13.46 -12.01 -2.84
C ASP A 114 14.24 -10.71 -2.82
N THR A 115 13.78 -9.71 -3.54
CA THR A 115 14.44 -8.39 -3.59
C THR A 115 14.44 -7.71 -2.22
N ILE A 116 13.31 -7.77 -1.51
CA ILE A 116 13.20 -7.22 -0.15
C ILE A 116 14.15 -7.92 0.80
N CYS A 117 14.18 -9.24 0.77
CA CYS A 117 15.05 -10.03 1.62
C CYS A 117 16.52 -9.74 1.36
N ASP A 118 16.91 -9.65 0.10
CA ASP A 118 18.30 -9.34 -0.27
C ASP A 118 18.70 -7.93 0.15
N TYR A 119 17.78 -6.96 -0.02
CA TYR A 119 18.05 -5.56 0.34
C TYR A 119 18.30 -5.40 1.84
N TYR A 120 17.47 -6.03 2.67
CA TYR A 120 17.58 -5.91 4.12
C TYR A 120 18.47 -6.98 4.76
N GLY A 121 18.97 -7.94 3.99
CA GLY A 121 19.80 -9.01 4.52
C GLY A 121 19.04 -9.94 5.47
N ILE A 122 17.75 -10.16 5.23
CA ILE A 122 16.92 -11.02 6.07
C ILE A 122 16.70 -12.38 5.40
N GLY A 123 16.43 -13.40 6.23
CA GLY A 123 16.19 -14.74 5.72
C GLY A 123 14.89 -14.86 4.95
N LYS A 124 14.94 -15.64 3.87
CA LYS A 124 13.75 -16.03 3.12
C LYS A 124 13.03 -17.09 3.96
N GLY A 125 11.82 -16.78 4.43
CA GLY A 125 11.10 -17.59 5.40
C GLY A 125 11.15 -19.09 5.17
N GLU A 126 11.83 -19.73 6.05
CA GLU A 126 11.88 -21.19 6.14
C GLU A 126 10.87 -21.69 7.17
#